data_160d2cbf868a6bb068b185497aa6bb42
#
_entry.id   160d2cbf868a6bb068b185497aa6bb42
#
_cell.length_a   1.000
_cell.length_b   1.000
_cell.length_c   1.000
_cell.angle_alpha   90.00
_cell.angle_beta   90.00
_cell.angle_gamma   90.00
#
_symmetry.space_group_name_H-M   'P 1'
#
loop_
_entity.id
_entity.type
_entity.pdbx_description
1 polymer ?
#
loop_
_entity_poly.entity_id
_entity_poly.type
_entity_poly.pdbx_seq_one_letter_code
_entity_poly.pdbx_strand_id
1 'polypeptide(L)'
;MKAIILAAGKGTRLSPMTLIKPKPLLKINGKTLLENMVKILKNNGVDDIVVVAGYKHEMFDGYKEKLGFKKVVYNDYAAKNSSASLKFVIDEIVKGTMIFNGDLYLKNNFFSYIKSDLSQFLAQKIVDGVTSWGYIVDRNFKLIDIDTNATSGYGDGIAVFDNEEDVKILKEELLNTSNDEYWEYCVLRSINKINFYVSNHDDLYVEIDSFKDALYHDLITPKEIAEQCSDDGKIDKLAGITNVNYKIKFLGEDKVIRIPGKGTENIIDRTSEKKILSLIYDKDIVPKSDFYESDIKLTDFLYGYRSLDFNDLKNCDIIFPLIAEQMKKLHNISHEDHMDFKIISMVEEIENYENLSQIKIVNKSEHKFLLNLARDMDKGKQVLCHRDLQLPNIMYNGEIIKFVDFEYAGFSSILWELGNFTAELELNKDQIMKFIEIYKDITYEEIIIGQMMSNYIWALWGWIYDSIDLGRNYLSRFHSNINFLMKK
;
A
#
# COMPACT_ATOMS: atom_id res chain seq x y z
N MET A 1 -14.42 3.88 37.11
CA MET A 1 -14.12 4.51 35.81
C MET A 1 -14.99 3.86 34.74
N LYS A 2 -15.23 4.56 33.65
CA LYS A 2 -16.02 4.14 32.50
C LYS A 2 -15.23 4.35 31.22
N ALA A 3 -15.45 3.53 30.19
CA ALA A 3 -14.80 3.71 28.89
C ALA A 3 -15.84 3.82 27.77
N ILE A 4 -15.63 4.75 26.86
CA ILE A 4 -16.37 4.88 25.60
C ILE A 4 -15.38 4.64 24.45
N ILE A 5 -15.68 3.65 23.58
CA ILE A 5 -14.87 3.32 22.41
C ILE A 5 -15.65 3.72 21.17
N LEU A 6 -15.13 4.68 20.39
CA LEU A 6 -15.74 5.16 19.16
C LEU A 6 -15.34 4.24 17.99
N ALA A 7 -16.24 3.36 17.59
CA ALA A 7 -16.03 2.27 16.65
C ALA A 7 -17.00 2.29 15.46
N ALA A 8 -17.57 3.46 15.12
CA ALA A 8 -18.65 3.54 14.13
C ALA A 8 -18.16 3.71 12.68
N GLY A 9 -16.94 4.20 12.47
CA GLY A 9 -16.39 4.56 11.17
C GLY A 9 -16.13 3.39 10.22
N LYS A 10 -16.06 3.68 8.90
CA LYS A 10 -15.78 2.69 7.85
C LYS A 10 -14.31 2.25 7.78
N GLY A 11 -13.36 3.11 8.17
CA GLY A 11 -11.92 2.83 8.10
C GLY A 11 -11.40 2.62 6.67
N THR A 12 -11.81 3.47 5.73
CA THR A 12 -11.55 3.30 4.28
C THR A 12 -10.08 3.21 3.92
N ARG A 13 -9.20 3.88 4.65
CA ARG A 13 -7.73 3.80 4.47
C ARG A 13 -7.15 2.39 4.67
N LEU A 14 -7.88 1.50 5.37
CA LEU A 14 -7.53 0.10 5.56
C LEU A 14 -8.27 -0.86 4.60
N SER A 15 -8.89 -0.32 3.53
CA SER A 15 -9.42 -1.19 2.47
C SER A 15 -8.26 -1.91 1.75
N PRO A 16 -8.45 -3.17 1.35
CA PRO A 16 -9.70 -3.92 1.24
C PRO A 16 -10.17 -4.65 2.50
N MET A 17 -9.35 -4.79 3.58
CA MET A 17 -9.77 -5.52 4.80
C MET A 17 -11.07 -4.96 5.40
N THR A 18 -11.22 -3.64 5.42
CA THR A 18 -12.41 -3.02 5.99
C THR A 18 -13.67 -3.22 5.15
N LEU A 19 -13.54 -3.66 3.90
CA LEU A 19 -14.68 -4.15 3.12
C LEU A 19 -15.20 -5.50 3.62
N ILE A 20 -14.37 -6.26 4.32
CA ILE A 20 -14.74 -7.54 4.95
C ILE A 20 -15.18 -7.32 6.39
N LYS A 21 -14.40 -6.59 7.21
CA LYS A 21 -14.62 -6.40 8.66
C LYS A 21 -14.47 -4.93 9.06
N PRO A 22 -15.20 -4.41 10.05
CA PRO A 22 -14.95 -3.06 10.57
C PRO A 22 -13.55 -2.95 11.20
N LYS A 23 -12.94 -1.77 11.10
CA LYS A 23 -11.58 -1.46 11.58
C LYS A 23 -11.29 -1.98 13.01
N PRO A 24 -12.16 -1.77 14.02
CA PRO A 24 -11.91 -2.25 15.38
C PRO A 24 -11.88 -3.79 15.53
N LEU A 25 -12.39 -4.52 14.55
CA LEU A 25 -12.39 -5.99 14.52
C LEU A 25 -11.26 -6.58 13.66
N LEU A 26 -10.39 -5.75 13.11
CA LEU A 26 -9.17 -6.22 12.46
C LEU A 26 -8.20 -6.80 13.50
N LYS A 27 -7.60 -7.93 13.16
CA LYS A 27 -6.60 -8.58 14.01
C LYS A 27 -5.23 -7.95 13.80
N ILE A 28 -4.67 -7.48 14.87
CA ILE A 28 -3.32 -6.94 14.98
C ILE A 28 -2.62 -7.73 16.07
N ASN A 29 -1.46 -8.30 15.74
CA ASN A 29 -0.72 -9.17 16.67
C ASN A 29 -1.62 -10.28 17.29
N GLY A 30 -2.40 -10.94 16.44
CA GLY A 30 -3.26 -12.07 16.79
C GLY A 30 -4.55 -11.74 17.58
N LYS A 31 -4.82 -10.46 17.90
CA LYS A 31 -6.04 -10.01 18.60
C LYS A 31 -6.70 -8.88 17.84
N THR A 32 -8.03 -8.77 17.93
CA THR A 32 -8.67 -7.57 17.37
C THR A 32 -8.31 -6.33 18.19
N LEU A 33 -8.31 -5.14 17.55
CA LEU A 33 -8.10 -3.87 18.27
C LEU A 33 -9.06 -3.74 19.44
N LEU A 34 -10.32 -4.08 19.23
CA LEU A 34 -11.35 -4.08 20.29
C LEU A 34 -11.03 -5.07 21.43
N GLU A 35 -10.59 -6.31 21.11
CA GLU A 35 -10.20 -7.29 22.16
C GLU A 35 -8.99 -6.80 22.95
N ASN A 36 -8.03 -6.17 22.30
CA ASN A 36 -6.86 -5.60 22.96
C ASN A 36 -7.28 -4.51 23.95
N MET A 37 -8.08 -3.52 23.51
CA MET A 37 -8.56 -2.43 24.37
C MET A 37 -9.41 -2.92 25.54
N VAL A 38 -10.44 -3.73 25.26
CA VAL A 38 -11.35 -4.21 26.31
C VAL A 38 -10.63 -5.06 27.36
N LYS A 39 -9.68 -5.91 26.97
CA LYS A 39 -8.90 -6.71 27.91
C LYS A 39 -8.04 -5.84 28.84
N ILE A 40 -7.37 -4.82 28.32
CA ILE A 40 -6.56 -3.91 29.15
C ILE A 40 -7.46 -3.15 30.11
N LEU A 41 -8.61 -2.65 29.68
CA LEU A 41 -9.57 -1.95 30.51
C LEU A 41 -10.06 -2.84 31.67
N LYS A 42 -10.54 -4.05 31.37
CA LYS A 42 -11.06 -4.99 32.39
C LYS A 42 -10.00 -5.46 33.37
N ASN A 43 -8.78 -5.71 32.90
CA ASN A 43 -7.66 -6.10 33.77
C ASN A 43 -7.31 -5.00 34.80
N ASN A 44 -7.78 -3.76 34.57
CA ASN A 44 -7.59 -2.64 35.47
C ASN A 44 -8.89 -2.18 36.16
N GLY A 45 -9.92 -3.06 36.19
CA GLY A 45 -11.17 -2.85 36.94
C GLY A 45 -12.16 -1.91 36.25
N VAL A 46 -12.05 -1.70 34.93
CA VAL A 46 -13.03 -0.94 34.16
C VAL A 46 -13.98 -1.91 33.47
N ASP A 47 -15.13 -2.15 34.10
CA ASP A 47 -16.16 -3.07 33.60
C ASP A 47 -17.29 -2.36 32.84
N ASP A 48 -17.51 -1.06 33.12
CA ASP A 48 -18.49 -0.23 32.42
C ASP A 48 -17.87 0.30 31.09
N ILE A 49 -18.04 -0.48 30.03
CA ILE A 49 -17.50 -0.20 28.70
C ILE A 49 -18.64 -0.06 27.71
N VAL A 50 -18.68 1.08 27.00
CA VAL A 50 -19.62 1.38 25.92
C VAL A 50 -18.88 1.40 24.60
N VAL A 51 -19.29 0.58 23.64
CA VAL A 51 -18.78 0.56 22.27
C VAL A 51 -19.83 1.16 21.34
N VAL A 52 -19.50 2.30 20.71
CA VAL A 52 -20.35 2.95 19.72
C VAL A 52 -20.03 2.37 18.36
N ALA A 53 -20.82 1.39 17.92
CA ALA A 53 -20.65 0.70 16.65
C ALA A 53 -21.55 1.32 15.56
N GLY A 54 -21.11 1.28 14.31
CA GLY A 54 -21.87 1.80 13.16
C GLY A 54 -21.71 0.90 11.95
N TYR A 55 -20.68 1.09 11.16
CA TYR A 55 -20.39 0.26 10.00
C TYR A 55 -20.27 -1.22 10.38
N LYS A 56 -21.09 -2.09 9.73
CA LYS A 56 -21.17 -3.54 10.00
C LYS A 56 -21.33 -3.87 11.50
N HIS A 57 -22.15 -3.09 12.19
CA HIS A 57 -22.34 -3.20 13.66
C HIS A 57 -22.76 -4.58 14.12
N GLU A 58 -23.41 -5.37 13.28
CA GLU A 58 -23.82 -6.75 13.56
C GLU A 58 -22.63 -7.68 13.88
N MET A 59 -21.46 -7.39 13.31
CA MET A 59 -20.24 -8.18 13.54
C MET A 59 -19.67 -8.02 14.96
N PHE A 60 -20.14 -6.99 15.70
CA PHE A 60 -19.74 -6.78 17.10
C PHE A 60 -20.50 -7.66 18.09
N ASP A 61 -21.62 -8.33 17.70
CA ASP A 61 -22.48 -9.06 18.63
C ASP A 61 -21.77 -10.21 19.32
N GLY A 62 -21.03 -11.03 18.59
CA GLY A 62 -20.22 -12.10 19.19
C GLY A 62 -19.14 -11.59 20.14
N TYR A 63 -18.55 -10.45 19.82
CA TYR A 63 -17.55 -9.80 20.69
C TYR A 63 -18.20 -9.19 21.94
N LYS A 64 -19.40 -8.59 21.82
CA LYS A 64 -20.18 -8.07 22.95
C LYS A 64 -20.43 -9.18 23.98
N GLU A 65 -20.89 -10.34 23.55
CA GLU A 65 -21.15 -11.48 24.43
C GLU A 65 -19.85 -11.98 25.08
N LYS A 66 -18.79 -12.16 24.28
CA LYS A 66 -17.49 -12.68 24.75
C LYS A 66 -16.78 -11.74 25.70
N LEU A 67 -16.80 -10.44 25.42
CA LEU A 67 -16.03 -9.43 26.14
C LEU A 67 -16.86 -8.67 27.18
N GLY A 68 -18.18 -8.74 27.16
CA GLY A 68 -19.08 -8.15 28.13
C GLY A 68 -19.03 -6.63 28.15
N PHE A 69 -19.28 -5.97 27.01
CA PHE A 69 -19.45 -4.52 26.90
C PHE A 69 -20.87 -4.14 26.46
N LYS A 70 -21.28 -2.90 26.66
CA LYS A 70 -22.53 -2.34 26.12
C LYS A 70 -22.29 -1.90 24.68
N LYS A 71 -23.03 -2.49 23.72
CA LYS A 71 -23.03 -2.00 22.31
C LYS A 71 -24.13 -1.00 22.11
N VAL A 72 -23.80 0.18 21.54
CA VAL A 72 -24.73 1.20 21.09
C VAL A 72 -24.56 1.35 19.57
N VAL A 73 -25.68 1.30 18.82
CA VAL A 73 -25.62 1.34 17.34
C VAL A 73 -25.90 2.77 16.87
N TYR A 74 -24.95 3.34 16.14
CA TYR A 74 -25.05 4.64 15.50
C TYR A 74 -25.12 4.48 13.98
N ASN A 75 -26.27 4.73 13.37
CA ASN A 75 -26.53 4.43 11.96
C ASN A 75 -26.04 5.54 10.98
N ASP A 76 -25.90 6.79 11.42
CA ASP A 76 -25.55 7.91 10.54
C ASP A 76 -24.05 8.07 10.30
N TYR A 77 -23.26 7.03 10.58
CA TYR A 77 -21.80 7.01 10.50
C TYR A 77 -21.23 7.35 9.11
N ALA A 78 -22.02 7.15 8.03
CA ALA A 78 -21.55 7.35 6.66
C ALA A 78 -21.46 8.83 6.25
N ALA A 79 -22.25 9.70 6.90
CA ALA A 79 -22.37 11.10 6.56
C ALA A 79 -21.88 12.05 7.67
N LYS A 80 -21.35 11.51 8.77
CA LYS A 80 -20.99 12.25 9.98
C LYS A 80 -19.65 11.80 10.54
N ASN A 81 -19.02 12.65 11.35
CA ASN A 81 -17.73 12.37 11.96
C ASN A 81 -17.86 11.91 13.44
N SER A 82 -16.74 11.76 14.14
CA SER A 82 -16.67 11.20 15.51
C SER A 82 -17.47 12.02 16.54
N SER A 83 -17.60 13.34 16.38
CA SER A 83 -18.43 14.18 17.24
C SER A 83 -19.90 13.73 17.29
N ALA A 84 -20.46 13.36 16.14
CA ALA A 84 -21.84 12.89 16.07
C ALA A 84 -22.05 11.56 16.79
N SER A 85 -21.12 10.62 16.66
CA SER A 85 -21.17 9.32 17.35
C SER A 85 -20.98 9.48 18.87
N LEU A 86 -20.13 10.42 19.31
CA LEU A 86 -19.97 10.71 20.73
C LEU A 86 -21.19 11.44 21.32
N LYS A 87 -21.80 12.38 20.59
CA LYS A 87 -23.08 13.03 20.99
C LYS A 87 -24.20 12.01 21.19
N PHE A 88 -24.25 10.97 20.35
CA PHE A 88 -25.27 9.95 20.43
C PHE A 88 -25.25 9.18 21.78
N VAL A 89 -24.11 9.19 22.44
CA VAL A 89 -23.91 8.60 23.78
C VAL A 89 -23.53 9.63 24.84
N ILE A 90 -23.94 10.88 24.68
CA ILE A 90 -23.57 12.00 25.57
C ILE A 90 -23.92 11.74 27.04
N ASP A 91 -25.01 11.03 27.30
CA ASP A 91 -25.45 10.68 28.65
C ASP A 91 -24.51 9.65 29.32
N GLU A 92 -23.75 8.90 28.54
CA GLU A 92 -22.74 7.97 29.04
C GLU A 92 -21.46 8.66 29.51
N ILE A 93 -21.25 9.92 29.17
CA ILE A 93 -20.09 10.72 29.63
C ILE A 93 -20.38 11.17 31.05
N VAL A 94 -19.66 10.61 32.01
CA VAL A 94 -19.77 10.91 33.45
C VAL A 94 -18.37 11.11 34.04
N LYS A 95 -18.25 11.58 35.29
CA LYS A 95 -16.95 11.62 35.98
C LYS A 95 -16.26 10.25 35.92
N GLY A 96 -14.99 10.24 35.56
CA GLY A 96 -14.19 9.04 35.38
C GLY A 96 -14.35 8.38 33.99
N THR A 97 -14.92 9.10 33.00
CA THR A 97 -15.03 8.58 31.64
C THR A 97 -13.71 8.73 30.88
N MET A 98 -13.30 7.64 30.23
CA MET A 98 -12.24 7.60 29.24
C MET A 98 -12.83 7.49 27.82
N ILE A 99 -12.29 8.24 26.87
CA ILE A 99 -12.71 8.19 25.45
C ILE A 99 -11.57 7.64 24.63
N PHE A 100 -11.85 6.62 23.81
CA PHE A 100 -10.92 5.97 22.91
C PHE A 100 -11.43 6.05 21.48
N ASN A 101 -10.53 6.32 20.55
CA ASN A 101 -10.74 6.03 19.14
C ASN A 101 -10.62 4.50 18.90
N GLY A 102 -11.43 3.95 18.02
CA GLY A 102 -11.55 2.48 17.81
C GLY A 102 -10.40 1.84 17.01
N ASP A 103 -9.37 2.60 16.71
CA ASP A 103 -8.20 2.25 15.92
C ASP A 103 -6.91 2.11 16.72
N LEU A 104 -6.97 2.27 18.02
CA LEU A 104 -5.80 2.16 18.88
C LEU A 104 -5.44 0.71 19.18
N TYR A 105 -4.19 0.35 18.98
CA TYR A 105 -3.56 -0.85 19.53
C TYR A 105 -2.77 -0.48 20.77
N LEU A 106 -3.30 -0.79 21.96
CA LEU A 106 -2.65 -0.50 23.23
C LEU A 106 -1.47 -1.44 23.46
N LYS A 107 -0.26 -0.90 23.63
CA LYS A 107 0.97 -1.66 23.87
C LYS A 107 1.19 -1.94 25.36
N ASN A 108 0.91 -0.94 26.18
CA ASN A 108 1.24 -0.96 27.61
C ASN A 108 0.03 -0.60 28.47
N ASN A 109 0.12 -0.96 29.76
CA ASN A 109 -0.85 -0.53 30.76
C ASN A 109 -0.58 0.94 31.13
N PHE A 110 -1.56 1.80 30.86
CA PHE A 110 -1.47 3.25 31.06
C PHE A 110 -2.13 3.75 32.35
N PHE A 111 -2.78 2.89 33.13
CA PHE A 111 -3.57 3.28 34.30
C PHE A 111 -2.75 3.95 35.39
N SER A 112 -1.47 3.61 35.54
CA SER A 112 -0.57 4.25 36.50
C SER A 112 -0.28 5.72 36.20
N TYR A 113 -0.58 6.18 35.00
CA TYR A 113 -0.38 7.57 34.58
C TYR A 113 -1.63 8.44 34.80
N ILE A 114 -2.79 7.82 35.09
CA ILE A 114 -4.04 8.54 35.32
C ILE A 114 -3.98 9.19 36.71
N LYS A 115 -4.16 10.50 36.74
CA LYS A 115 -4.28 11.29 37.96
C LYS A 115 -5.76 11.50 38.27
N SER A 116 -6.15 11.28 39.53
CA SER A 116 -7.53 11.45 39.99
C SER A 116 -7.95 12.94 40.01
N ASP A 117 -9.25 13.16 39.86
CA ASP A 117 -9.90 14.47 39.88
C ASP A 117 -9.42 15.48 38.82
N LEU A 118 -8.79 15.00 37.74
CA LEU A 118 -8.27 15.83 36.65
C LEU A 118 -8.79 15.38 35.29
N SER A 119 -9.07 16.33 34.42
CA SER A 119 -9.21 16.07 32.99
C SER A 119 -7.83 16.06 32.33
N GLN A 120 -7.52 15.00 31.58
CA GLN A 120 -6.18 14.79 31.06
C GLN A 120 -6.15 14.01 29.77
N PHE A 121 -5.05 14.20 29.02
CA PHE A 121 -4.68 13.38 27.87
C PHE A 121 -3.42 12.59 28.16
N LEU A 122 -3.44 11.31 27.86
CA LEU A 122 -2.25 10.48 27.81
C LEU A 122 -1.76 10.50 26.36
N ALA A 123 -0.88 11.44 26.06
CA ALA A 123 -0.40 11.71 24.71
C ALA A 123 0.70 10.76 24.27
N GLN A 124 0.67 10.36 23.02
CA GLN A 124 1.70 9.54 22.38
C GLN A 124 2.65 10.42 21.55
N LYS A 125 3.92 10.02 21.46
CA LYS A 125 4.87 10.67 20.56
C LYS A 125 4.41 10.52 19.12
N ILE A 126 4.36 11.65 18.38
CA ILE A 126 4.03 11.66 16.94
C ILE A 126 5.20 11.05 16.19
N VAL A 127 4.91 10.12 15.28
CA VAL A 127 5.91 9.49 14.40
C VAL A 127 6.40 10.53 13.39
N ASP A 128 7.71 10.66 13.22
CA ASP A 128 8.30 11.62 12.29
C ASP A 128 7.73 11.45 10.87
N GLY A 129 7.26 12.58 10.30
CA GLY A 129 6.67 12.61 8.96
C GLY A 129 5.18 12.21 8.87
N VAL A 130 4.56 11.82 9.97
CA VAL A 130 3.10 11.57 10.04
C VAL A 130 2.42 12.83 10.57
N THR A 131 1.38 13.30 9.87
CA THR A 131 0.57 14.43 10.34
C THR A 131 -0.43 13.94 11.38
N SER A 132 -0.48 14.59 12.53
CA SER A 132 -1.34 14.24 13.65
C SER A 132 -1.82 15.47 14.41
N TRP A 133 -2.67 15.28 15.42
CA TRP A 133 -3.13 16.34 16.32
C TRP A 133 -2.13 16.52 17.48
N GLY A 134 -1.25 17.52 17.36
CA GLY A 134 -0.23 17.81 18.36
C GLY A 134 -0.74 18.68 19.49
N TYR A 135 -0.39 18.33 20.72
CA TYR A 135 -0.75 19.10 21.91
C TYR A 135 0.32 20.13 22.26
N ILE A 136 -0.08 21.40 22.32
CA ILE A 136 0.78 22.50 22.78
C ILE A 136 0.48 22.76 24.26
N VAL A 137 1.50 22.62 25.09
CA VAL A 137 1.37 22.71 26.54
C VAL A 137 2.21 23.83 27.13
N ASP A 138 1.79 24.36 28.28
CA ASP A 138 2.58 25.28 29.09
C ASP A 138 3.67 24.52 29.92
N ARG A 139 4.47 25.27 30.70
CA ARG A 139 5.51 24.70 31.58
C ARG A 139 4.98 23.76 32.66
N ASN A 140 3.68 23.75 32.93
CA ASN A 140 3.01 22.89 33.90
C ASN A 140 2.28 21.72 33.23
N PHE A 141 2.53 21.47 31.96
CA PHE A 141 1.85 20.46 31.14
C PHE A 141 0.33 20.68 31.01
N LYS A 142 -0.14 21.91 31.16
CA LYS A 142 -1.51 22.29 30.86
C LYS A 142 -1.62 22.51 29.34
N LEU A 143 -2.66 21.94 28.73
CA LEU A 143 -3.00 22.15 27.33
C LEU A 143 -3.39 23.60 27.09
N ILE A 144 -2.73 24.26 26.15
CA ILE A 144 -3.01 25.67 25.78
C ILE A 144 -3.47 25.82 24.34
N ASP A 145 -3.13 24.84 23.46
CA ASP A 145 -3.59 24.81 22.06
C ASP A 145 -3.42 23.40 21.48
N ILE A 146 -4.02 23.17 20.30
CA ILE A 146 -3.89 21.94 19.53
C ILE A 146 -3.52 22.32 18.10
N ASP A 147 -2.36 21.85 17.63
CA ASP A 147 -1.96 21.92 16.24
C ASP A 147 -2.53 20.71 15.49
N THR A 148 -3.52 20.94 14.63
CA THR A 148 -4.19 19.87 13.86
C THR A 148 -3.34 19.31 12.71
N ASN A 149 -2.14 19.83 12.49
CA ASN A 149 -1.21 19.42 11.42
C ASN A 149 0.21 19.17 11.94
N ALA A 150 0.36 18.82 13.21
CA ALA A 150 1.66 18.55 13.80
C ALA A 150 2.34 17.35 13.14
N THR A 151 3.64 17.46 12.88
CA THR A 151 4.48 16.38 12.31
C THR A 151 5.53 15.87 13.30
N SER A 152 5.53 16.41 14.51
CA SER A 152 6.45 16.02 15.59
C SER A 152 5.88 16.44 16.95
N GLY A 153 6.47 15.95 18.03
CA GLY A 153 6.04 16.25 19.39
C GLY A 153 5.15 15.14 19.96
N TYR A 154 4.15 15.54 20.74
CA TYR A 154 3.21 14.62 21.38
C TYR A 154 1.79 15.04 21.02
N GLY A 155 0.97 14.08 20.72
CA GLY A 155 -0.38 14.34 20.29
C GLY A 155 -1.25 13.12 20.40
N ASP A 156 -2.40 13.19 19.75
CA ASP A 156 -3.50 12.22 19.85
C ASP A 156 -3.52 11.56 21.22
N GLY A 157 -4.55 11.04 21.72
CA GLY A 157 -4.40 10.57 23.06
C GLY A 157 -5.64 9.91 23.62
N ILE A 158 -5.41 9.15 24.68
CA ILE A 158 -6.49 8.64 25.51
C ILE A 158 -6.96 9.81 26.38
N ALA A 159 -8.18 10.28 26.15
CA ALA A 159 -8.78 11.33 26.97
C ALA A 159 -9.41 10.74 28.23
N VAL A 160 -9.16 11.35 29.37
CA VAL A 160 -9.75 10.98 30.67
C VAL A 160 -10.39 12.20 31.29
N PHE A 161 -11.67 12.11 31.64
CA PHE A 161 -12.46 13.19 32.26
C PHE A 161 -12.86 12.77 33.67
N ASP A 162 -12.01 13.05 34.67
CA ASP A 162 -12.25 12.65 36.06
C ASP A 162 -12.64 13.82 36.98
N ASN A 163 -13.22 14.86 36.40
CA ASN A 163 -13.80 16.01 37.14
C ASN A 163 -15.23 16.26 36.70
N GLU A 164 -16.17 16.49 37.61
CA GLU A 164 -17.60 16.57 37.32
C GLU A 164 -17.98 17.87 36.60
N GLU A 165 -17.36 18.98 36.97
CA GLU A 165 -17.59 20.28 36.30
C GLU A 165 -17.01 20.28 34.88
N ASP A 166 -15.83 19.68 34.70
CA ASP A 166 -15.22 19.53 33.39
C ASP A 166 -16.09 18.68 32.44
N VAL A 167 -16.69 17.59 32.96
CA VAL A 167 -17.63 16.76 32.20
C VAL A 167 -18.83 17.55 31.73
N LYS A 168 -19.38 18.45 32.58
CA LYS A 168 -20.50 19.31 32.23
C LYS A 168 -20.14 20.28 31.11
N ILE A 169 -19.00 20.96 31.24
CA ILE A 169 -18.48 21.87 30.20
C ILE A 169 -18.23 21.12 28.88
N LEU A 170 -17.60 19.93 28.95
CA LEU A 170 -17.35 19.12 27.78
C LEU A 170 -18.65 18.76 27.04
N LYS A 171 -19.72 18.36 27.76
CA LYS A 171 -21.02 18.06 27.17
C LYS A 171 -21.62 19.25 26.45
N GLU A 172 -21.54 20.41 27.05
CA GLU A 172 -22.05 21.67 26.48
C GLU A 172 -21.29 21.99 25.17
N GLU A 173 -19.98 21.95 25.18
CA GLU A 173 -19.15 22.20 23.99
C GLU A 173 -19.31 21.11 22.92
N LEU A 174 -19.47 19.85 23.30
CA LEU A 174 -19.76 18.77 22.37
C LEU A 174 -21.10 19.01 21.65
N LEU A 175 -22.16 19.48 22.32
CA LEU A 175 -23.42 19.82 21.69
C LEU A 175 -23.27 20.97 20.66
N ASN A 176 -22.35 21.90 20.90
CA ASN A 176 -22.03 23.02 20.00
C ASN A 176 -21.09 22.66 18.86
N THR A 177 -20.42 21.50 18.93
CA THR A 177 -19.51 20.99 17.87
C THR A 177 -20.33 20.51 16.67
N SER A 178 -19.88 20.76 15.44
CA SER A 178 -20.58 20.26 14.25
C SER A 178 -20.53 18.72 14.18
N ASN A 179 -21.57 18.11 13.63
CA ASN A 179 -21.60 16.67 13.42
C ASN A 179 -20.58 16.16 12.37
N ASP A 180 -20.04 17.07 11.57
CA ASP A 180 -19.04 16.78 10.51
C ASP A 180 -17.60 16.97 11.00
N GLU A 181 -17.44 17.42 12.26
CA GLU A 181 -16.13 17.60 12.91
C GLU A 181 -15.72 16.36 13.71
N TYR A 182 -14.43 16.24 13.98
CA TYR A 182 -13.92 15.31 14.99
C TYR A 182 -14.34 15.76 16.40
N TRP A 183 -14.52 14.81 17.32
CA TRP A 183 -14.96 15.11 18.67
C TRP A 183 -13.93 15.97 19.45
N GLU A 184 -12.66 15.84 19.09
CA GLU A 184 -11.56 16.60 19.69
C GLU A 184 -11.70 18.12 19.52
N TYR A 185 -12.47 18.58 18.54
CA TYR A 185 -12.80 20.01 18.42
C TYR A 185 -13.60 20.56 19.63
N CYS A 186 -14.37 19.72 20.32
CA CYS A 186 -15.02 20.18 21.56
C CYS A 186 -13.99 20.44 22.66
N VAL A 187 -12.89 19.69 22.69
CA VAL A 187 -11.75 19.95 23.60
C VAL A 187 -11.10 21.28 23.27
N LEU A 188 -10.78 21.53 22.00
CA LEU A 188 -10.18 22.80 21.57
C LEU A 188 -11.03 24.01 21.98
N ARG A 189 -12.36 23.91 21.85
CA ARG A 189 -13.30 24.96 22.32
C ARG A 189 -13.37 25.08 23.84
N SER A 190 -12.98 24.03 24.56
CA SER A 190 -13.02 23.97 26.03
C SER A 190 -11.72 24.42 26.71
N ILE A 191 -10.62 24.61 25.98
CA ILE A 191 -9.27 24.87 26.52
C ILE A 191 -9.25 26.01 27.56
N ASN A 192 -10.01 27.07 27.34
CA ASN A 192 -10.07 28.20 28.27
C ASN A 192 -11.08 28.00 29.44
N LYS A 193 -11.84 26.90 29.42
CA LYS A 193 -12.89 26.61 30.42
C LYS A 193 -12.51 25.43 31.30
N ILE A 194 -11.72 24.47 30.75
CA ILE A 194 -11.24 23.28 31.42
C ILE A 194 -9.73 23.32 31.51
N ASN A 195 -9.17 22.89 32.65
CA ASN A 195 -7.74 22.70 32.78
C ASN A 195 -7.37 21.28 32.37
N PHE A 196 -7.10 21.06 31.09
CA PHE A 196 -6.58 19.77 30.63
C PHE A 196 -5.08 19.65 30.92
N TYR A 197 -4.68 18.52 31.47
CA TYR A 197 -3.28 18.15 31.61
C TYR A 197 -2.86 17.16 30.54
N VAL A 198 -1.64 17.26 30.07
CA VAL A 198 -1.08 16.34 29.07
C VAL A 198 0.07 15.56 29.70
N SER A 199 -0.01 14.25 29.65
CA SER A 199 1.05 13.33 30.07
C SER A 199 1.67 12.69 28.84
N ASN A 200 2.96 12.99 28.58
CA ASN A 200 3.66 12.55 27.37
C ASN A 200 4.30 11.18 27.55
N HIS A 201 4.11 10.29 26.59
CA HIS A 201 4.61 8.93 26.58
C HIS A 201 5.12 8.52 25.20
N ASP A 202 6.12 7.65 25.14
CA ASP A 202 6.75 7.25 23.87
C ASP A 202 6.19 5.93 23.29
N ASP A 203 5.50 5.13 24.07
CA ASP A 203 5.10 3.78 23.65
C ASP A 203 3.85 3.24 24.39
N LEU A 204 2.79 4.04 24.47
CA LEU A 204 1.52 3.59 25.08
C LEU A 204 0.67 2.76 24.12
N TYR A 205 0.56 3.23 22.89
CA TYR A 205 -0.28 2.62 21.85
C TYR A 205 0.30 2.90 20.46
N VAL A 206 -0.28 2.26 19.45
CA VAL A 206 -0.12 2.61 18.04
C VAL A 206 -1.49 2.87 17.47
N GLU A 207 -1.68 3.98 16.80
CA GLU A 207 -2.85 4.24 15.98
C GLU A 207 -2.68 3.52 14.64
N ILE A 208 -3.64 2.70 14.26
CA ILE A 208 -3.59 1.90 13.03
C ILE A 208 -4.44 2.57 11.96
N ASP A 209 -3.94 3.61 11.36
CA ASP A 209 -4.66 4.34 10.32
C ASP A 209 -4.48 3.74 8.93
N SER A 210 -3.35 3.10 8.70
CA SER A 210 -3.02 2.44 7.44
C SER A 210 -2.32 1.09 7.67
N PHE A 211 -2.19 0.29 6.59
CA PHE A 211 -1.35 -0.92 6.65
C PHE A 211 0.12 -0.60 6.87
N LYS A 212 0.57 0.55 6.37
CA LYS A 212 1.96 0.99 6.55
C LYS A 212 2.27 1.13 8.04
N ASP A 213 1.35 1.68 8.83
CA ASP A 213 1.52 1.82 10.28
C ASP A 213 1.67 0.45 10.94
N ALA A 214 0.76 -0.48 10.64
CA ALA A 214 0.79 -1.82 11.21
C ALA A 214 2.03 -2.63 10.77
N LEU A 215 2.46 -2.51 9.51
CA LEU A 215 3.65 -3.16 8.97
C LEU A 215 4.94 -2.52 9.50
N TYR A 216 4.98 -1.19 9.63
CA TYR A 216 6.14 -0.46 10.17
C TYR A 216 6.46 -0.87 11.60
N HIS A 217 5.43 -1.09 12.41
CA HIS A 217 5.57 -1.54 13.80
C HIS A 217 5.64 -3.08 13.96
N ASP A 218 5.77 -3.84 12.86
CA ASP A 218 5.78 -5.32 12.85
C ASP A 218 4.57 -5.95 13.57
N LEU A 219 3.42 -5.27 13.57
CA LEU A 219 2.18 -5.69 14.24
C LEU A 219 1.31 -6.60 13.36
N ILE A 220 1.55 -6.64 12.07
CA ILE A 220 0.86 -7.49 11.10
C ILE A 220 1.81 -7.95 10.00
N THR A 221 1.59 -9.12 9.46
CA THR A 221 2.34 -9.66 8.33
C THR A 221 1.52 -9.59 7.03
N PRO A 222 2.17 -9.61 5.84
CA PRO A 222 1.45 -9.70 4.57
C PRO A 222 0.50 -10.92 4.50
N LYS A 223 0.89 -12.03 5.11
CA LYS A 223 0.04 -13.22 5.21
C LYS A 223 -1.26 -12.93 5.98
N GLU A 224 -1.16 -12.33 7.15
CA GLU A 224 -2.31 -11.98 7.98
C GLU A 224 -3.22 -10.93 7.31
N ILE A 225 -2.65 -10.02 6.52
CA ILE A 225 -3.43 -9.09 5.68
C ILE A 225 -4.27 -9.87 4.68
N ALA A 226 -3.65 -10.79 3.93
CA ALA A 226 -4.36 -11.61 2.94
C ALA A 226 -5.45 -12.48 3.58
N GLU A 227 -5.16 -13.12 4.72
CA GLU A 227 -6.14 -13.92 5.49
C GLU A 227 -7.34 -13.08 5.95
N GLN A 228 -7.12 -11.81 6.30
CA GLN A 228 -8.20 -10.92 6.73
C GLN A 228 -8.97 -10.29 5.55
N CYS A 229 -8.39 -10.26 4.36
CA CYS A 229 -9.07 -9.90 3.12
C CYS A 229 -9.87 -11.08 2.53
N SER A 230 -9.62 -12.31 2.95
CA SER A 230 -10.33 -13.50 2.47
C SER A 230 -11.65 -13.68 3.22
N ASP A 231 -12.74 -13.99 2.48
CA ASP A 231 -14.08 -14.25 3.05
C ASP A 231 -14.08 -15.40 4.06
N ASP A 232 -13.28 -16.44 3.80
CA ASP A 232 -13.18 -17.65 4.63
C ASP A 232 -11.83 -17.78 5.35
N GLY A 233 -10.95 -16.77 5.20
CA GLY A 233 -9.61 -16.76 5.77
C GLY A 233 -8.60 -17.68 5.09
N LYS A 234 -8.98 -18.37 4.00
CA LYS A 234 -8.08 -19.22 3.23
C LYS A 234 -7.32 -18.42 2.20
N ILE A 235 -6.06 -18.78 2.01
CA ILE A 235 -5.14 -18.15 1.08
C ILE A 235 -4.26 -19.20 0.42
N ASP A 236 -3.97 -19.03 -0.87
CA ASP A 236 -2.97 -19.82 -1.58
C ASP A 236 -1.84 -18.89 -2.01
N LYS A 237 -0.60 -19.14 -1.54
CA LYS A 237 0.55 -18.32 -1.88
C LYS A 237 0.91 -18.49 -3.35
N LEU A 238 1.08 -17.36 -4.05
CA LEU A 238 1.54 -17.30 -5.43
C LEU A 238 2.99 -16.82 -5.50
N ALA A 239 3.62 -16.98 -6.67
CA ALA A 239 4.96 -16.47 -6.92
C ALA A 239 5.00 -14.92 -6.89
N GLY A 240 6.17 -14.36 -6.57
CA GLY A 240 6.47 -12.92 -6.57
C GLY A 240 7.84 -12.68 -5.94
N ILE A 241 8.62 -11.77 -6.52
CA ILE A 241 9.95 -11.36 -6.01
C ILE A 241 9.84 -10.06 -5.22
N THR A 242 9.27 -9.04 -5.82
CA THR A 242 9.13 -7.69 -5.26
C THR A 242 7.90 -7.53 -4.37
N ASN A 243 6.87 -8.34 -4.61
CA ASN A 243 5.58 -8.29 -3.92
C ASN A 243 5.22 -9.65 -3.32
N VAL A 244 4.32 -9.63 -2.35
CA VAL A 244 3.73 -10.85 -1.79
C VAL A 244 2.34 -11.04 -2.37
N ASN A 245 2.15 -12.13 -3.11
CA ASN A 245 0.92 -12.42 -3.82
C ASN A 245 0.20 -13.65 -3.21
N TYR A 246 -1.13 -13.54 -3.06
CA TYR A 246 -1.97 -14.67 -2.65
C TYR A 246 -3.23 -14.72 -3.50
N LYS A 247 -3.69 -15.94 -3.80
CA LYS A 247 -5.07 -16.14 -4.24
C LYS A 247 -5.95 -16.17 -3.00
N ILE A 248 -7.05 -15.42 -3.04
CA ILE A 248 -8.05 -15.32 -1.98
C ILE A 248 -9.46 -15.38 -2.57
N LYS A 249 -10.44 -15.66 -1.72
CA LYS A 249 -11.85 -15.42 -2.04
C LYS A 249 -12.27 -14.09 -1.42
N PHE A 250 -12.64 -13.12 -2.25
CA PHE A 250 -12.98 -11.76 -1.83
C PHE A 250 -14.35 -11.36 -2.36
N LEU A 251 -15.30 -11.07 -1.46
CA LEU A 251 -16.69 -10.73 -1.79
C LEU A 251 -17.36 -11.72 -2.76
N GLY A 252 -17.11 -13.02 -2.53
CA GLY A 252 -17.66 -14.12 -3.32
C GLY A 252 -16.87 -14.51 -4.57
N GLU A 253 -15.87 -13.72 -4.97
CA GLU A 253 -15.06 -13.93 -6.19
C GLU A 253 -13.61 -14.35 -5.83
N ASP A 254 -13.00 -15.18 -6.70
CA ASP A 254 -11.57 -15.47 -6.58
C ASP A 254 -10.75 -14.30 -7.13
N LYS A 255 -9.86 -13.77 -6.31
CA LYS A 255 -8.95 -12.65 -6.65
C LYS A 255 -7.51 -13.02 -6.33
N VAL A 256 -6.58 -12.33 -6.97
CA VAL A 256 -5.18 -12.26 -6.54
C VAL A 256 -4.99 -10.97 -5.76
N ILE A 257 -4.63 -11.07 -4.48
CA ILE A 257 -4.21 -9.93 -3.68
C ILE A 257 -2.70 -9.76 -3.80
N ARG A 258 -2.26 -8.57 -4.18
CA ARG A 258 -0.86 -8.16 -4.16
C ARG A 258 -0.65 -7.17 -3.01
N ILE A 259 0.27 -7.51 -2.13
CA ILE A 259 0.70 -6.69 -1.01
C ILE A 259 2.12 -6.21 -1.31
N PRO A 260 2.40 -4.89 -1.28
CA PRO A 260 3.72 -4.35 -1.57
C PRO A 260 4.81 -4.95 -0.68
N GLY A 261 5.95 -5.28 -1.27
CA GLY A 261 7.15 -5.67 -0.51
C GLY A 261 7.83 -4.45 0.11
N LYS A 262 8.59 -4.66 1.19
CA LYS A 262 9.40 -3.60 1.84
C LYS A 262 10.52 -3.13 0.89
N GLY A 263 10.74 -1.80 0.80
CA GLY A 263 11.86 -1.20 0.07
C GLY A 263 11.66 -1.05 -1.44
N THR A 264 10.43 -1.26 -1.94
CA THR A 264 10.12 -1.09 -3.38
C THR A 264 9.73 0.33 -3.76
N GLU A 265 9.51 1.21 -2.79
CA GLU A 265 8.95 2.56 -2.96
C GLU A 265 9.84 3.50 -3.78
N ASN A 266 11.16 3.26 -3.79
CA ASN A 266 12.13 4.10 -4.49
C ASN A 266 12.23 3.78 -6.00
N ILE A 267 11.69 2.66 -6.45
CA ILE A 267 11.82 2.19 -7.84
C ILE A 267 10.45 2.03 -8.50
N ILE A 268 9.42 1.63 -7.74
CA ILE A 268 8.10 1.32 -8.29
C ILE A 268 7.13 2.48 -8.05
N ASP A 269 6.65 3.09 -9.14
CA ASP A 269 5.60 4.11 -9.10
C ASP A 269 4.20 3.47 -9.17
N ARG A 270 3.60 3.22 -8.01
CA ARG A 270 2.25 2.64 -7.89
C ARG A 270 1.15 3.52 -8.50
N THR A 271 1.37 4.84 -8.53
CA THR A 271 0.42 5.78 -9.13
C THR A 271 0.40 5.64 -10.65
N SER A 272 1.57 5.52 -11.26
CA SER A 272 1.70 5.25 -12.69
C SER A 272 1.11 3.89 -13.06
N GLU A 273 1.40 2.83 -12.31
CA GLU A 273 0.80 1.50 -12.53
C GLU A 273 -0.74 1.57 -12.53
N LYS A 274 -1.33 2.24 -11.53
CA LYS A 274 -2.79 2.41 -11.44
C LYS A 274 -3.37 3.12 -12.66
N LYS A 275 -2.75 4.22 -13.08
CA LYS A 275 -3.18 4.99 -14.26
C LYS A 275 -3.10 4.15 -15.54
N ILE A 276 -1.98 3.43 -15.73
CA ILE A 276 -1.76 2.58 -16.92
C ILE A 276 -2.78 1.45 -16.96
N LEU A 277 -3.00 0.73 -15.87
CA LEU A 277 -3.99 -0.34 -15.83
C LEU A 277 -5.41 0.19 -16.08
N SER A 278 -5.72 1.40 -15.62
CA SER A 278 -7.00 2.07 -15.94
C SER A 278 -7.13 2.42 -17.44
N LEU A 279 -6.00 2.72 -18.10
CA LEU A 279 -5.96 3.04 -19.54
C LEU A 279 -6.18 1.81 -20.42
N ILE A 280 -5.75 0.63 -19.96
CA ILE A 280 -5.74 -0.60 -20.77
C ILE A 280 -6.76 -1.66 -20.34
N TYR A 281 -7.59 -1.38 -19.32
CA TYR A 281 -8.50 -2.38 -18.75
C TYR A 281 -9.52 -2.93 -19.77
N ASP A 282 -9.93 -2.12 -20.75
CA ASP A 282 -10.90 -2.46 -21.81
C ASP A 282 -10.26 -3.07 -23.08
N LYS A 283 -8.94 -3.20 -23.12
CA LYS A 283 -8.19 -3.67 -24.31
C LYS A 283 -8.02 -5.19 -24.38
N ASP A 284 -8.52 -5.91 -23.39
CA ASP A 284 -8.37 -7.37 -23.26
C ASP A 284 -6.89 -7.85 -23.17
N ILE A 285 -6.02 -6.98 -22.65
CA ILE A 285 -4.59 -7.27 -22.45
C ILE A 285 -4.35 -7.80 -21.04
N VAL A 286 -5.08 -7.28 -20.06
CA VAL A 286 -4.88 -7.51 -18.62
C VAL A 286 -6.14 -8.02 -17.93
N PRO A 287 -6.04 -8.74 -16.80
CA PRO A 287 -7.17 -8.94 -15.92
C PRO A 287 -7.59 -7.63 -15.25
N LYS A 288 -8.88 -7.51 -14.91
CA LYS A 288 -9.37 -6.36 -14.16
C LYS A 288 -8.70 -6.25 -12.80
N SER A 289 -8.35 -5.04 -12.41
CA SER A 289 -7.67 -4.77 -11.14
C SER A 289 -8.31 -3.58 -10.41
N ASP A 290 -8.47 -3.72 -9.09
CA ASP A 290 -8.90 -2.68 -8.18
C ASP A 290 -7.71 -2.27 -7.27
N PHE A 291 -7.49 -0.96 -7.13
CA PHE A 291 -6.42 -0.39 -6.30
C PHE A 291 -7.00 0.28 -5.08
N TYR A 292 -6.34 0.12 -3.97
CA TYR A 292 -6.71 0.72 -2.69
C TYR A 292 -5.65 1.73 -2.23
N GLU A 293 -6.02 2.67 -1.38
CA GLU A 293 -5.12 3.70 -0.82
C GLU A 293 -3.90 3.12 -0.10
N SER A 294 -4.03 1.88 0.37
CA SER A 294 -2.97 1.09 1.01
C SER A 294 -1.89 0.55 0.06
N ASP A 295 -1.92 0.89 -1.23
CA ASP A 295 -1.12 0.32 -2.31
C ASP A 295 -1.40 -1.20 -2.54
N ILE A 296 -2.40 -1.77 -1.88
CA ILE A 296 -2.86 -3.13 -2.15
C ILE A 296 -3.63 -3.14 -3.46
N LYS A 297 -3.33 -4.15 -4.29
CA LYS A 297 -4.04 -4.39 -5.55
C LYS A 297 -4.78 -5.73 -5.46
N LEU A 298 -6.06 -5.72 -5.83
CA LEU A 298 -6.85 -6.94 -6.09
C LEU A 298 -7.03 -7.09 -7.60
N THR A 299 -6.67 -8.25 -8.12
CA THR A 299 -6.79 -8.57 -9.55
C THR A 299 -7.68 -9.80 -9.73
N ASP A 300 -8.54 -9.81 -10.75
CA ASP A 300 -9.37 -10.97 -11.08
C ASP A 300 -8.50 -12.22 -11.27
N PHE A 301 -8.90 -13.34 -10.67
CA PHE A 301 -8.19 -14.59 -10.87
C PHE A 301 -8.48 -15.15 -12.26
N LEU A 302 -7.45 -15.44 -13.03
CA LEU A 302 -7.54 -15.95 -14.39
C LEU A 302 -7.73 -17.47 -14.39
N TYR A 303 -8.99 -17.94 -14.43
CA TYR A 303 -9.29 -19.36 -14.50
C TYR A 303 -8.88 -19.96 -15.85
N GLY A 304 -8.23 -21.13 -15.79
CA GLY A 304 -7.75 -21.84 -16.97
C GLY A 304 -6.46 -21.25 -17.58
N TYR A 305 -5.95 -20.16 -17.03
CA TYR A 305 -4.64 -19.61 -17.43
C TYR A 305 -3.53 -20.18 -16.55
N ARG A 306 -2.37 -20.32 -17.13
CA ARG A 306 -1.08 -20.55 -16.46
C ARG A 306 -0.02 -19.61 -17.01
N SER A 307 1.03 -19.37 -16.29
CA SER A 307 2.22 -18.70 -16.85
C SER A 307 2.83 -19.55 -17.96
N LEU A 308 3.44 -18.88 -18.93
CA LEU A 308 4.28 -19.58 -19.91
C LEU A 308 5.52 -20.16 -19.22
N ASP A 309 6.07 -21.22 -19.83
CA ASP A 309 7.35 -21.80 -19.48
C ASP A 309 8.25 -21.99 -20.72
N PHE A 310 9.51 -22.40 -20.52
CA PHE A 310 10.46 -22.62 -21.61
C PHE A 310 10.03 -23.71 -22.61
N ASN A 311 9.13 -24.64 -22.24
CA ASN A 311 8.61 -25.62 -23.17
C ASN A 311 7.65 -25.04 -24.18
N ASP A 312 6.90 -23.99 -23.78
CA ASP A 312 6.00 -23.29 -24.69
C ASP A 312 6.77 -22.62 -25.84
N LEU A 313 8.01 -22.16 -25.57
CA LEU A 313 8.85 -21.51 -26.55
C LEU A 313 9.38 -22.50 -27.64
N LYS A 314 9.17 -23.79 -27.49
CA LYS A 314 9.39 -24.78 -28.58
C LYS A 314 8.34 -24.67 -29.67
N ASN A 315 7.17 -24.09 -29.36
CA ASN A 315 6.05 -23.88 -30.27
C ASN A 315 5.93 -22.40 -30.71
N CYS A 316 7.05 -21.82 -31.16
CA CYS A 316 7.14 -20.42 -31.57
C CYS A 316 6.06 -20.00 -32.60
N ASP A 317 5.66 -20.92 -33.50
CA ASP A 317 4.63 -20.68 -34.51
C ASP A 317 3.24 -20.36 -33.91
N ILE A 318 2.96 -20.83 -32.71
CA ILE A 318 1.71 -20.59 -31.99
C ILE A 318 1.87 -19.44 -31.01
N ILE A 319 2.93 -19.47 -30.21
CA ILE A 319 3.08 -18.55 -29.06
C ILE A 319 3.49 -17.14 -29.50
N PHE A 320 4.43 -17.00 -30.45
CA PHE A 320 4.93 -15.68 -30.84
C PHE A 320 3.85 -14.80 -31.52
N PRO A 321 2.96 -15.30 -32.38
CA PRO A 321 1.85 -14.50 -32.90
C PRO A 321 0.93 -13.95 -31.82
N LEU A 322 0.61 -14.76 -30.80
CA LEU A 322 -0.26 -14.36 -29.68
C LEU A 322 0.41 -13.29 -28.81
N ILE A 323 1.69 -13.43 -28.50
CA ILE A 323 2.45 -12.42 -27.75
C ILE A 323 2.54 -11.13 -28.57
N ALA A 324 2.93 -11.22 -29.84
CA ALA A 324 3.08 -10.07 -30.72
C ALA A 324 1.74 -9.30 -30.90
N GLU A 325 0.62 -10.00 -30.95
CA GLU A 325 -0.72 -9.37 -31.00
C GLU A 325 -0.96 -8.53 -29.75
N GLN A 326 -0.73 -9.07 -28.54
CA GLN A 326 -0.95 -8.34 -27.30
C GLN A 326 0.03 -7.17 -27.15
N MET A 327 1.32 -7.37 -27.51
CA MET A 327 2.30 -6.28 -27.52
C MET A 327 1.89 -5.16 -28.47
N LYS A 328 1.39 -5.49 -29.67
CA LYS A 328 0.91 -4.48 -30.64
C LYS A 328 -0.30 -3.71 -30.12
N LYS A 329 -1.23 -4.36 -29.40
CA LYS A 329 -2.34 -3.65 -28.75
C LYS A 329 -1.84 -2.60 -27.77
N LEU A 330 -0.79 -2.95 -26.99
CA LEU A 330 -0.15 -2.06 -26.02
C LEU A 330 0.61 -0.92 -26.75
N HIS A 331 1.46 -1.26 -27.72
CA HIS A 331 2.31 -0.33 -28.46
C HIS A 331 1.55 0.60 -29.43
N ASN A 332 0.27 0.33 -29.69
CA ASN A 332 -0.59 1.23 -30.46
C ASN A 332 -1.22 2.34 -29.62
N ILE A 333 -1.00 2.34 -28.31
CA ILE A 333 -1.41 3.44 -27.44
C ILE A 333 -0.36 4.53 -27.55
N SER A 334 -0.75 5.67 -28.14
CA SER A 334 0.16 6.81 -28.38
C SER A 334 0.35 7.62 -27.11
N HIS A 335 1.59 8.06 -26.84
CA HIS A 335 1.88 9.05 -25.80
C HIS A 335 1.25 10.41 -26.12
N GLU A 336 1.13 10.78 -27.40
CA GLU A 336 0.55 12.05 -27.82
C GLU A 336 -0.90 12.24 -27.33
N ASP A 337 -1.66 11.13 -27.22
CA ASP A 337 -3.01 11.13 -26.69
C ASP A 337 -3.06 11.09 -25.15
N HIS A 338 -1.90 10.94 -24.50
CA HIS A 338 -1.76 10.70 -23.04
C HIS A 338 -0.57 11.49 -22.47
N MET A 339 -0.50 12.79 -22.76
CA MET A 339 0.62 13.66 -22.36
C MET A 339 0.76 13.91 -20.86
N ASP A 340 -0.19 13.48 -20.05
CA ASP A 340 -0.12 13.51 -18.59
C ASP A 340 0.78 12.39 -18.01
N PHE A 341 1.20 11.44 -18.84
CA PHE A 341 2.19 10.44 -18.47
C PHE A 341 3.61 10.91 -18.82
N LYS A 342 4.55 10.71 -17.89
CA LYS A 342 5.97 10.93 -18.15
C LYS A 342 6.50 9.84 -19.09
N ILE A 343 7.32 10.23 -20.07
CA ILE A 343 8.15 9.28 -20.82
C ILE A 343 9.32 8.84 -19.95
N ILE A 344 9.58 7.55 -19.87
CA ILE A 344 10.72 6.99 -19.18
C ILE A 344 11.93 7.09 -20.10
N SER A 345 12.82 8.06 -19.82
CA SER A 345 14.06 8.24 -20.56
C SER A 345 15.07 7.17 -20.18
N MET A 346 15.67 6.53 -21.17
CA MET A 346 16.72 5.53 -20.94
C MET A 346 17.98 6.15 -20.31
N VAL A 347 18.29 7.40 -20.63
CA VAL A 347 19.42 8.12 -20.02
C VAL A 347 19.15 8.36 -18.53
N GLU A 348 17.98 8.93 -18.19
CA GLU A 348 17.62 9.19 -16.79
C GLU A 348 17.54 7.89 -15.97
N GLU A 349 17.08 6.81 -16.57
CA GLU A 349 16.98 5.52 -15.90
C GLU A 349 18.34 4.91 -15.60
N ILE A 350 19.27 4.94 -16.56
CA ILE A 350 20.66 4.51 -16.34
C ILE A 350 21.27 5.30 -15.17
N GLU A 351 21.18 6.63 -15.20
CA GLU A 351 21.73 7.50 -14.16
C GLU A 351 21.10 7.20 -12.78
N ASN A 352 19.79 6.96 -12.74
CA ASN A 352 19.08 6.63 -11.49
C ASN A 352 19.55 5.29 -10.90
N TYR A 353 19.63 4.22 -11.70
CA TYR A 353 20.07 2.90 -11.22
C TYR A 353 21.57 2.90 -10.85
N GLU A 354 22.41 3.65 -11.56
CA GLU A 354 23.82 3.85 -11.18
C GLU A 354 23.94 4.57 -9.83
N ASN A 355 23.13 5.59 -9.60
CA ASN A 355 23.11 6.34 -8.34
C ASN A 355 22.58 5.49 -7.17
N LEU A 356 21.55 4.67 -7.39
CA LEU A 356 21.00 3.81 -6.36
C LEU A 356 21.93 2.65 -6.01
N SER A 357 22.55 2.01 -7.01
CA SER A 357 23.45 0.87 -6.80
C SER A 357 24.81 1.26 -6.25
N GLN A 358 25.27 2.52 -6.50
CA GLN A 358 26.62 2.99 -6.17
C GLN A 358 27.75 2.15 -6.78
N ILE A 359 27.46 1.37 -7.84
CA ILE A 359 28.41 0.41 -8.47
C ILE A 359 28.68 0.82 -9.90
N LYS A 360 29.94 0.75 -10.32
CA LYS A 360 30.35 0.95 -11.71
C LYS A 360 30.71 -0.43 -12.31
N ILE A 361 29.86 -0.91 -13.21
CA ILE A 361 30.00 -2.22 -13.85
C ILE A 361 30.58 -2.14 -15.26
N VAL A 362 30.83 -0.95 -15.77
CA VAL A 362 31.35 -0.70 -17.13
C VAL A 362 32.55 0.27 -17.11
N ASN A 363 33.46 0.16 -18.09
CA ASN A 363 34.54 1.11 -18.27
C ASN A 363 34.03 2.40 -18.98
N LYS A 364 34.88 3.43 -19.04
CA LYS A 364 34.53 4.75 -19.63
C LYS A 364 34.10 4.68 -21.10
N SER A 365 34.71 3.79 -21.89
CA SER A 365 34.39 3.63 -23.32
C SER A 365 33.03 2.96 -23.51
N GLU A 366 32.80 1.89 -22.79
CA GLU A 366 31.51 1.17 -22.76
C GLU A 366 30.39 2.09 -22.27
N HIS A 367 30.62 2.83 -21.19
CA HIS A 367 29.63 3.75 -20.65
C HIS A 367 29.26 4.86 -21.64
N LYS A 368 30.27 5.45 -22.32
CA LYS A 368 30.01 6.45 -23.37
C LYS A 368 29.18 5.86 -24.52
N PHE A 369 29.53 4.65 -24.95
CA PHE A 369 28.79 3.94 -26.01
C PHE A 369 27.34 3.66 -25.59
N LEU A 370 27.14 3.13 -24.39
CA LEU A 370 25.83 2.88 -23.77
C LEU A 370 24.96 4.15 -23.76
N LEU A 371 25.48 5.27 -23.22
CA LEU A 371 24.73 6.53 -23.14
C LEU A 371 24.43 7.13 -24.54
N ASN A 372 25.26 6.91 -25.54
CA ASN A 372 24.95 7.38 -26.90
C ASN A 372 23.74 6.62 -27.46
N LEU A 373 23.72 5.29 -27.33
CA LEU A 373 22.57 4.48 -27.76
C LEU A 373 21.32 4.78 -26.95
N ALA A 374 21.45 5.03 -25.63
CA ALA A 374 20.33 5.44 -24.80
C ALA A 374 19.69 6.76 -25.30
N ARG A 375 20.51 7.77 -25.65
CA ARG A 375 20.02 9.04 -26.25
C ARG A 375 19.32 8.83 -27.58
N ASP A 376 19.78 7.88 -28.39
CA ASP A 376 19.13 7.57 -29.67
C ASP A 376 17.80 6.82 -29.45
N MET A 377 17.73 5.95 -28.44
CA MET A 377 16.48 5.31 -28.02
C MET A 377 15.46 6.34 -27.49
N ASP A 378 15.90 7.35 -26.74
CA ASP A 378 15.01 8.40 -26.23
C ASP A 378 14.43 9.29 -27.34
N LYS A 379 15.13 9.43 -28.48
CA LYS A 379 14.62 10.12 -29.69
C LYS A 379 13.76 9.24 -30.59
N GLY A 380 13.84 7.92 -30.39
CA GLY A 380 13.12 6.95 -31.19
C GLY A 380 11.63 6.86 -30.85
N LYS A 381 10.97 5.84 -31.38
CA LYS A 381 9.54 5.61 -31.15
C LYS A 381 9.26 5.27 -29.69
N GLN A 382 8.48 6.10 -29.01
CA GLN A 382 8.00 5.92 -27.65
C GLN A 382 6.59 5.34 -27.67
N VAL A 383 6.37 4.24 -26.96
CA VAL A 383 5.10 3.51 -26.89
C VAL A 383 4.81 3.12 -25.45
N LEU A 384 3.58 2.74 -25.15
CA LEU A 384 3.27 2.14 -23.88
C LEU A 384 3.87 0.74 -23.81
N CYS A 385 4.82 0.54 -22.89
CA CYS A 385 5.54 -0.70 -22.67
C CYS A 385 5.16 -1.34 -21.34
N HIS A 386 5.18 -2.66 -21.26
CA HIS A 386 5.07 -3.42 -20.02
C HIS A 386 6.39 -3.32 -19.21
N ARG A 387 7.51 -3.37 -19.90
CA ARG A 387 8.88 -3.23 -19.43
C ARG A 387 9.45 -4.37 -18.58
N ASP A 388 8.64 -5.42 -18.30
CA ASP A 388 9.06 -6.61 -17.56
C ASP A 388 8.33 -7.86 -18.09
N LEU A 389 8.39 -8.09 -19.42
CA LEU A 389 7.75 -9.25 -20.07
C LEU A 389 8.64 -10.51 -19.95
N GLN A 390 8.61 -11.11 -18.76
CA GLN A 390 9.20 -12.42 -18.48
C GLN A 390 8.13 -13.52 -18.48
N LEU A 391 8.54 -14.79 -18.56
CA LEU A 391 7.62 -15.93 -18.67
C LEU A 391 6.53 -15.97 -17.58
N PRO A 392 6.80 -15.71 -16.28
CA PRO A 392 5.77 -15.65 -15.25
C PRO A 392 4.70 -14.59 -15.48
N ASN A 393 5.01 -13.50 -16.21
CA ASN A 393 4.12 -12.37 -16.46
C ASN A 393 3.26 -12.55 -17.72
N ILE A 394 3.45 -13.66 -18.46
CA ILE A 394 2.70 -13.98 -19.67
C ILE A 394 1.77 -15.15 -19.39
N MET A 395 0.49 -14.85 -19.21
CA MET A 395 -0.55 -15.83 -18.86
C MET A 395 -1.21 -16.40 -20.12
N TYR A 396 -1.30 -17.72 -20.23
CA TYR A 396 -1.81 -18.43 -21.40
C TYR A 396 -2.84 -19.49 -21.01
N ASN A 397 -3.98 -19.56 -21.76
CA ASN A 397 -5.05 -20.53 -21.53
C ASN A 397 -5.21 -21.58 -22.64
N GLY A 398 -4.28 -21.65 -23.58
CA GLY A 398 -4.36 -22.51 -24.77
C GLY A 398 -4.77 -21.78 -26.05
N GLU A 399 -5.39 -20.59 -25.94
CA GLU A 399 -5.90 -19.81 -27.08
C GLU A 399 -5.47 -18.34 -27.03
N ILE A 400 -5.49 -17.73 -25.83
CA ILE A 400 -5.31 -16.29 -25.62
C ILE A 400 -4.20 -16.05 -24.60
N ILE A 401 -3.45 -14.97 -24.80
CA ILE A 401 -2.46 -14.47 -23.86
C ILE A 401 -2.99 -13.21 -23.17
N LYS A 402 -2.71 -13.10 -21.87
CA LYS A 402 -2.85 -11.86 -21.07
C LYS A 402 -1.55 -11.56 -20.38
N PHE A 403 -1.26 -10.28 -20.19
CA PHE A 403 -0.10 -9.85 -19.40
C PHE A 403 -0.54 -9.51 -17.97
N VAL A 404 0.35 -9.75 -17.02
CA VAL A 404 0.17 -9.43 -15.59
C VAL A 404 1.42 -8.72 -15.08
N ASP A 405 1.30 -8.04 -13.94
CA ASP A 405 2.40 -7.36 -13.24
C ASP A 405 3.02 -6.16 -13.96
N PHE A 406 2.22 -5.12 -14.17
CA PHE A 406 2.56 -3.88 -14.85
C PHE A 406 3.30 -2.86 -13.96
N GLU A 407 4.03 -3.30 -12.95
CA GLU A 407 4.62 -2.39 -11.95
C GLU A 407 5.77 -1.51 -12.50
N TYR A 408 6.41 -1.93 -13.60
CA TYR A 408 7.43 -1.15 -14.33
C TYR A 408 6.89 -0.47 -15.58
N ALA A 409 5.62 -0.64 -15.89
CA ALA A 409 5.03 -0.17 -17.14
C ALA A 409 5.06 1.35 -17.28
N GLY A 410 5.23 1.80 -18.51
CA GLY A 410 5.27 3.23 -18.85
C GLY A 410 5.50 3.50 -20.32
N PHE A 411 5.36 4.75 -20.73
CA PHE A 411 5.78 5.16 -22.07
C PHE A 411 7.30 5.19 -22.16
N SER A 412 7.86 4.40 -23.05
CA SER A 412 9.30 4.17 -23.17
C SER A 412 9.64 3.75 -24.60
N SER A 413 10.94 3.67 -24.89
CA SER A 413 11.40 3.18 -26.19
C SER A 413 10.91 1.78 -26.49
N ILE A 414 10.35 1.58 -27.68
CA ILE A 414 9.92 0.26 -28.16
C ILE A 414 11.08 -0.75 -28.19
N LEU A 415 12.33 -0.28 -28.36
CA LEU A 415 13.52 -1.12 -28.35
C LEU A 415 13.76 -1.73 -26.95
N TRP A 416 13.44 -0.98 -25.86
CA TRP A 416 13.47 -1.55 -24.52
C TRP A 416 12.55 -2.77 -24.44
N GLU A 417 11.27 -2.60 -24.80
CA GLU A 417 10.28 -3.66 -24.65
C GLU A 417 10.65 -4.95 -25.41
N LEU A 418 11.02 -4.78 -26.69
CA LEU A 418 11.35 -5.93 -27.54
C LEU A 418 12.69 -6.57 -27.14
N GLY A 419 13.64 -5.75 -26.70
CA GLY A 419 14.93 -6.23 -26.19
C GLY A 419 14.76 -6.96 -24.86
N ASN A 420 14.06 -6.35 -23.89
CA ASN A 420 13.77 -6.97 -22.61
C ASN A 420 13.03 -8.31 -22.77
N PHE A 421 11.94 -8.31 -23.53
CA PHE A 421 11.19 -9.53 -23.84
C PHE A 421 12.07 -10.67 -24.37
N THR A 422 12.90 -10.38 -25.40
CA THR A 422 13.74 -11.41 -26.01
C THR A 422 14.90 -11.86 -25.11
N ALA A 423 15.37 -10.98 -24.21
CA ALA A 423 16.40 -11.31 -23.22
C ALA A 423 15.83 -12.16 -22.08
N GLU A 424 14.66 -11.79 -21.54
CA GLU A 424 14.02 -12.51 -20.43
C GLU A 424 13.53 -13.90 -20.84
N LEU A 425 13.10 -14.08 -22.10
CA LEU A 425 12.74 -15.41 -22.63
C LEU A 425 13.95 -16.19 -23.12
N GLU A 426 15.18 -15.67 -22.99
CA GLU A 426 16.43 -16.31 -23.41
C GLU A 426 16.38 -16.80 -24.87
N LEU A 427 15.75 -16.02 -25.76
CA LEU A 427 15.56 -16.42 -27.14
C LEU A 427 16.91 -16.52 -27.89
N ASN A 428 17.14 -17.64 -28.57
CA ASN A 428 18.27 -17.76 -29.47
C ASN A 428 18.06 -16.95 -30.75
N LYS A 429 19.14 -16.86 -31.58
CA LYS A 429 19.11 -16.04 -32.80
C LYS A 429 17.97 -16.44 -33.75
N ASP A 430 17.74 -17.72 -33.95
CA ASP A 430 16.69 -18.17 -34.90
C ASP A 430 15.29 -17.83 -34.38
N GLN A 431 15.08 -17.98 -33.09
CA GLN A 431 13.83 -17.55 -32.44
C GLN A 431 13.62 -16.03 -32.52
N ILE A 432 14.68 -15.24 -32.31
CA ILE A 432 14.61 -13.76 -32.47
C ILE A 432 14.27 -13.39 -33.91
N MET A 433 14.91 -14.03 -34.90
CA MET A 433 14.62 -13.79 -36.31
C MET A 433 13.16 -14.11 -36.66
N LYS A 434 12.67 -15.25 -36.15
CA LYS A 434 11.29 -15.65 -36.32
C LYS A 434 10.30 -14.65 -35.67
N PHE A 435 10.62 -14.14 -34.46
CA PHE A 435 9.83 -13.12 -33.80
C PHE A 435 9.80 -11.81 -34.60
N ILE A 436 10.94 -11.39 -35.17
CA ILE A 436 11.05 -10.21 -36.06
C ILE A 436 10.15 -10.36 -37.30
N GLU A 437 10.10 -11.53 -37.92
CA GLU A 437 9.21 -11.79 -39.07
C GLU A 437 7.73 -11.62 -38.74
N ILE A 438 7.33 -11.99 -37.50
CA ILE A 438 5.94 -11.89 -37.00
C ILE A 438 5.63 -10.47 -36.54
N TYR A 439 6.54 -9.86 -35.76
CA TYR A 439 6.32 -8.52 -35.19
C TYR A 439 6.44 -7.44 -36.24
N LYS A 440 7.44 -7.53 -37.15
CA LYS A 440 7.77 -6.60 -38.23
C LYS A 440 8.31 -5.24 -37.73
N ASP A 441 8.82 -4.43 -38.65
CA ASP A 441 9.32 -3.08 -38.42
C ASP A 441 10.39 -2.95 -37.32
N ILE A 442 11.22 -4.00 -37.12
CA ILE A 442 12.32 -4.05 -36.20
C ILE A 442 13.45 -4.92 -36.77
N THR A 443 14.70 -4.56 -36.55
CA THR A 443 15.89 -5.29 -36.98
C THR A 443 16.50 -6.10 -35.84
N TYR A 444 17.31 -7.12 -36.21
CA TYR A 444 18.05 -7.90 -35.20
C TYR A 444 19.00 -7.04 -34.37
N GLU A 445 19.64 -6.04 -34.96
CA GLU A 445 20.53 -5.11 -34.26
C GLU A 445 19.81 -4.27 -33.23
N GLU A 446 18.64 -3.73 -33.57
CA GLU A 446 17.77 -2.98 -32.65
C GLU A 446 17.32 -3.85 -31.46
N ILE A 447 17.00 -5.13 -31.68
CA ILE A 447 16.73 -6.08 -30.58
C ILE A 447 17.95 -6.21 -29.66
N ILE A 448 19.17 -6.36 -30.21
CA ILE A 448 20.39 -6.48 -29.41
C ILE A 448 20.69 -5.19 -28.63
N ILE A 449 20.40 -4.01 -29.20
CA ILE A 449 20.50 -2.74 -28.47
C ILE A 449 19.56 -2.75 -27.28
N GLY A 450 18.30 -3.11 -27.46
CA GLY A 450 17.32 -3.22 -26.39
C GLY A 450 17.70 -4.26 -25.32
N GLN A 451 18.20 -5.45 -25.74
CA GLN A 451 18.75 -6.46 -24.82
C GLN A 451 19.92 -5.92 -23.99
N MET A 452 20.84 -5.19 -24.63
CA MET A 452 21.98 -4.59 -23.94
C MET A 452 21.49 -3.62 -22.84
N MET A 453 20.53 -2.74 -23.15
CA MET A 453 19.99 -1.78 -22.21
C MET A 453 19.29 -2.44 -21.04
N SER A 454 18.40 -3.39 -21.30
CA SER A 454 17.66 -4.10 -20.24
C SER A 454 18.60 -4.92 -19.35
N ASN A 455 19.57 -5.64 -19.94
CA ASN A 455 20.56 -6.39 -19.18
C ASN A 455 21.45 -5.49 -18.30
N TYR A 456 21.74 -4.26 -18.73
CA TYR A 456 22.47 -3.30 -17.91
C TYR A 456 21.69 -2.84 -16.69
N ILE A 457 20.44 -2.44 -16.89
CA ILE A 457 19.55 -1.98 -15.81
C ILE A 457 19.26 -3.12 -14.84
N TRP A 458 18.92 -4.31 -15.33
CA TRP A 458 18.66 -5.48 -14.47
C TRP A 458 19.90 -6.00 -13.75
N ALA A 459 21.10 -5.81 -14.31
CA ALA A 459 22.31 -6.07 -13.57
C ALA A 459 22.42 -5.15 -12.34
N LEU A 460 22.25 -3.84 -12.50
CA LEU A 460 22.25 -2.88 -11.37
C LEU A 460 21.13 -3.15 -10.36
N TRP A 461 19.94 -3.47 -10.85
CA TRP A 461 18.79 -3.88 -10.01
C TRP A 461 19.16 -5.07 -9.10
N GLY A 462 19.84 -6.06 -9.64
CA GLY A 462 20.29 -7.24 -8.87
C GLY A 462 21.18 -6.87 -7.68
N TRP A 463 22.02 -5.83 -7.81
CA TRP A 463 22.83 -5.34 -6.68
C TRP A 463 22.02 -4.50 -5.69
N ILE A 464 21.08 -3.70 -6.16
CA ILE A 464 20.21 -2.89 -5.28
C ILE A 464 19.39 -3.78 -4.33
N TYR A 465 18.93 -4.94 -4.83
CA TYR A 465 18.07 -5.86 -4.07
C TYR A 465 18.78 -7.12 -3.54
N ASP A 466 20.10 -7.08 -3.35
CA ASP A 466 20.91 -8.20 -2.84
C ASP A 466 20.77 -9.53 -3.64
N SER A 467 20.31 -9.43 -4.91
CA SER A 467 20.19 -10.56 -5.83
C SER A 467 21.44 -10.68 -6.70
N ILE A 468 22.62 -10.79 -6.06
CA ILE A 468 23.94 -10.64 -6.68
C ILE A 468 24.16 -11.66 -7.83
N ASP A 469 23.74 -12.90 -7.66
CA ASP A 469 23.93 -13.93 -8.70
C ASP A 469 23.07 -13.63 -9.95
N LEU A 470 21.88 -13.14 -9.76
CA LEU A 470 21.01 -12.67 -10.85
C LEU A 470 21.65 -11.45 -11.55
N GLY A 471 22.13 -10.47 -10.78
CA GLY A 471 22.84 -9.32 -11.34
C GLY A 471 24.08 -9.69 -12.16
N ARG A 472 24.85 -10.69 -11.73
CA ARG A 472 26.00 -11.22 -12.49
C ARG A 472 25.59 -11.89 -13.82
N ASN A 473 24.47 -12.60 -13.82
CA ASN A 473 23.95 -13.22 -15.05
C ASN A 473 23.58 -12.14 -16.08
N TYR A 474 22.85 -11.11 -15.68
CA TYR A 474 22.53 -9.98 -16.54
C TYR A 474 23.79 -9.24 -17.02
N LEU A 475 24.78 -9.03 -16.15
CA LEU A 475 26.04 -8.41 -16.52
C LEU A 475 26.80 -9.22 -17.59
N SER A 476 26.81 -10.55 -17.49
CA SER A 476 27.41 -11.43 -18.50
C SER A 476 26.71 -11.29 -19.85
N ARG A 477 25.38 -11.24 -19.86
CA ARG A 477 24.59 -11.01 -21.09
C ARG A 477 24.85 -9.62 -21.66
N PHE A 478 24.93 -8.58 -20.82
CA PHE A 478 25.29 -7.24 -21.22
C PHE A 478 26.64 -7.19 -21.94
N HIS A 479 27.70 -7.79 -21.37
CA HIS A 479 29.01 -7.83 -21.99
C HIS A 479 29.01 -8.56 -23.34
N SER A 480 28.19 -9.57 -23.49
CA SER A 480 28.03 -10.29 -24.79
C SER A 480 27.40 -9.35 -25.83
N ASN A 481 26.35 -8.64 -25.47
CA ASN A 481 25.64 -7.71 -26.35
C ASN A 481 26.51 -6.50 -26.76
N ILE A 482 27.17 -5.83 -25.79
CA ILE A 482 28.00 -4.65 -26.08
C ILE A 482 29.20 -5.03 -26.94
N ASN A 483 29.83 -6.18 -26.69
CA ASN A 483 30.94 -6.66 -27.52
C ASN A 483 30.51 -6.97 -28.96
N PHE A 484 29.29 -7.43 -29.18
CA PHE A 484 28.73 -7.64 -30.51
C PHE A 484 28.52 -6.28 -31.22
N LEU A 485 27.94 -5.31 -30.55
CA LEU A 485 27.64 -3.99 -31.11
C LEU A 485 28.92 -3.15 -31.37
N MET A 486 29.92 -3.19 -30.50
CA MET A 486 31.17 -2.43 -30.64
C MET A 486 32.12 -2.97 -31.70
N LYS A 487 31.93 -4.23 -32.18
CA LYS A 487 32.71 -4.82 -33.24
C LYS A 487 32.25 -4.48 -34.66
N LYS A 488 31.07 -3.88 -34.77
CA LYS A 488 30.51 -3.36 -36.01
C LYS A 488 30.89 -1.89 -36.22
#